data_38de9ad6e95087c5f22b5882616d3fb1
#
_entry.id   38de9ad6e95087c5f22b5882616d3fb1
#
_cell.length_a   1.000
_cell.length_b   1.000
_cell.length_c   1.000
_cell.angle_alpha   90.00
_cell.angle_beta   90.00
_cell.angle_gamma   90.00
#
_symmetry.space_group_name_H-M   'P 1'
#
loop_
_entity.id
_entity.type
_entity.pdbx_description
1 polymer ?
#
loop_
_entity_poly.entity_id
_entity_poly.type
_entity_poly.pdbx_seq_one_letter_code
_entity_poly.pdbx_strand_id
1 'polypeptide(L)'
;MQNPDLRDQKEMQNIDELETVLYAGNLLLSSGAEIYRAEETMSRIAESMRIKDLDAYVTNRGIFASGNVPGKGIETRIMSIPDKELNIDKIEAVNELSREVCSGTVDLQYLRSSLQKIANMGEQKVSERILSYFLGAGCFSYAIGTSFRDSLCAAIIGSLVG
;
A
#
# COMPACT_ATOMS: atom_id res chain seq x y z
N MET A 1 2.94 6.17 32.57
CA MET A 1 3.45 6.70 31.30
C MET A 1 4.10 5.51 30.60
N GLN A 2 3.32 4.75 29.82
CA GLN A 2 3.78 3.53 29.13
C GLN A 2 4.41 3.94 27.81
N ASN A 3 5.64 3.49 27.59
CA ASN A 3 6.44 3.78 26.41
C ASN A 3 5.72 3.22 25.15
N PRO A 4 5.30 4.04 24.18
CA PRO A 4 4.59 3.59 22.97
C PRO A 4 5.41 2.57 22.16
N ASP A 5 6.73 2.68 22.22
CA ASP A 5 7.69 1.82 21.52
C ASP A 5 7.63 0.32 21.97
N LEU A 6 7.25 0.06 23.23
CA LEU A 6 7.11 -1.31 23.76
C LEU A 6 5.78 -1.99 23.40
N ARG A 7 4.74 -1.22 23.06
CA ARG A 7 3.47 -1.76 22.55
C ARG A 7 3.63 -2.20 21.11
N ASP A 8 4.22 -1.35 20.30
CA ASP A 8 4.46 -1.63 18.88
C ASP A 8 5.41 -2.83 18.71
N GLN A 9 6.43 -2.96 19.55
CA GLN A 9 7.32 -4.12 19.55
C GLN A 9 6.64 -5.43 20.00
N LYS A 10 5.66 -5.36 20.92
CA LYS A 10 4.94 -6.54 21.41
C LYS A 10 3.82 -6.98 20.47
N GLU A 11 3.21 -6.04 19.76
CA GLU A 11 2.26 -6.32 18.66
C GLU A 11 3.00 -6.89 17.45
N MET A 12 4.23 -6.44 17.14
CA MET A 12 5.07 -6.97 16.08
C MET A 12 5.51 -8.42 16.27
N GLN A 13 5.61 -8.92 17.51
CA GLN A 13 6.01 -10.29 17.80
C GLN A 13 4.89 -11.32 17.61
N ASN A 14 3.66 -10.89 17.48
CA ASN A 14 2.49 -11.77 17.43
C ASN A 14 1.67 -11.66 16.14
N ILE A 15 2.23 -11.03 15.10
CA ILE A 15 1.55 -10.95 13.80
C ILE A 15 1.67 -12.32 13.11
N ASP A 16 0.54 -12.83 12.71
CA ASP A 16 0.31 -14.12 12.12
C ASP A 16 0.54 -14.11 10.58
N GLU A 17 0.73 -15.27 9.99
CA GLU A 17 0.91 -15.45 8.54
C GLU A 17 -0.26 -14.83 7.77
N LEU A 18 -1.50 -15.16 8.15
CA LEU A 18 -2.69 -14.63 7.49
C LEU A 18 -2.80 -13.11 7.66
N GLU A 19 -2.46 -12.58 8.84
CA GLU A 19 -2.43 -11.15 9.08
C GLU A 19 -1.39 -10.43 8.22
N THR A 20 -0.24 -11.05 7.97
CA THR A 20 0.79 -10.52 7.06
C THR A 20 0.28 -10.43 5.62
N VAL A 21 -0.49 -11.42 5.17
CA VAL A 21 -1.15 -11.40 3.85
C VAL A 21 -2.14 -10.23 3.77
N LEU A 22 -3.00 -10.07 4.79
CA LEU A 22 -3.96 -8.95 4.82
C LEU A 22 -3.25 -7.60 4.87
N TYR A 23 -2.14 -7.51 5.58
CA TYR A 23 -1.37 -6.28 5.67
C TYR A 23 -0.78 -5.85 4.32
N ALA A 24 -0.32 -6.79 3.50
CA ALA A 24 0.10 -6.49 2.13
C ALA A 24 -1.07 -5.97 1.28
N GLY A 25 -2.24 -6.60 1.37
CA GLY A 25 -3.47 -6.12 0.73
C GLY A 25 -3.89 -4.72 1.21
N ASN A 26 -3.78 -4.47 2.52
CA ASN A 26 -4.08 -3.16 3.11
C ASN A 26 -3.16 -2.06 2.55
N LEU A 27 -1.85 -2.30 2.48
CA LEU A 27 -0.89 -1.35 1.91
C LEU A 27 -1.21 -1.02 0.45
N LEU A 28 -1.57 -2.01 -0.35
CA LEU A 28 -1.97 -1.80 -1.74
C LEU A 28 -3.22 -0.93 -1.84
N LEU A 29 -4.27 -1.28 -1.09
CA LEU A 29 -5.56 -0.59 -1.17
C LEU A 29 -5.50 0.82 -0.58
N SER A 30 -4.80 1.00 0.52
CA SER A 30 -4.57 2.34 1.11
C SER A 30 -3.71 3.23 0.21
N SER A 31 -2.84 2.62 -0.61
CA SER A 31 -2.04 3.33 -1.62
C SER A 31 -2.77 3.54 -2.95
N GLY A 32 -4.05 3.20 -3.05
CA GLY A 32 -4.87 3.44 -4.23
C GLY A 32 -4.84 2.35 -5.30
N ALA A 33 -4.30 1.17 -5.00
CA ALA A 33 -4.38 0.04 -5.91
C ALA A 33 -5.83 -0.44 -6.11
N GLU A 34 -6.08 -1.08 -7.25
CA GLU A 34 -7.36 -1.69 -7.57
C GLU A 34 -7.59 -2.97 -6.75
N ILE A 35 -8.84 -3.26 -6.40
CA ILE A 35 -9.23 -4.39 -5.55
C ILE A 35 -8.68 -5.71 -6.09
N TYR A 36 -8.86 -5.99 -7.38
CA TYR A 36 -8.42 -7.25 -7.99
C TYR A 36 -6.89 -7.45 -7.91
N ARG A 37 -6.11 -6.36 -7.97
CA ARG A 37 -4.65 -6.42 -7.80
C ARG A 37 -4.25 -6.76 -6.38
N ALA A 38 -4.96 -6.21 -5.40
CA ALA A 38 -4.74 -6.54 -4.00
C ALA A 38 -5.08 -8.00 -3.72
N GLU A 39 -6.20 -8.52 -4.24
CA GLU A 39 -6.61 -9.92 -4.14
C GLU A 39 -5.57 -10.86 -4.77
N GLU A 40 -5.12 -10.57 -6.00
CA GLU A 40 -4.09 -11.36 -6.68
C GLU A 40 -2.78 -11.38 -5.89
N THR A 41 -2.34 -10.24 -5.36
CA THR A 41 -1.11 -10.15 -4.58
C THR A 41 -1.22 -10.89 -3.25
N MET A 42 -2.36 -10.77 -2.56
CA MET A 42 -2.66 -11.52 -1.33
C MET A 42 -2.64 -13.03 -1.57
N SER A 43 -3.29 -13.50 -2.64
CA SER A 43 -3.30 -14.92 -3.02
C SER A 43 -1.89 -15.43 -3.27
N ARG A 44 -1.09 -14.69 -4.00
CA ARG A 44 0.30 -15.00 -4.32
C ARG A 44 1.18 -15.12 -3.09
N ILE A 45 1.06 -14.17 -2.16
CA ILE A 45 1.79 -14.20 -0.88
C ILE A 45 1.32 -15.38 -0.02
N ALA A 46 0.01 -15.64 0.05
CA ALA A 46 -0.55 -16.76 0.81
C ALA A 46 -0.05 -18.11 0.30
N GLU A 47 0.01 -18.31 -1.03
CA GLU A 47 0.59 -19.50 -1.64
C GLU A 47 2.05 -19.73 -1.22
N SER A 48 2.86 -18.68 -1.24
CA SER A 48 4.27 -18.76 -0.84
C SER A 48 4.43 -19.17 0.63
N MET A 49 3.49 -18.78 1.47
CA MET A 49 3.40 -19.13 2.89
C MET A 49 2.70 -20.47 3.15
N ARG A 50 2.32 -21.20 2.09
CA ARG A 50 1.59 -22.47 2.15
C ARG A 50 0.22 -22.37 2.84
N ILE A 51 -0.37 -21.18 2.87
CA ILE A 51 -1.77 -21.00 3.27
C ILE A 51 -2.63 -21.55 2.14
N LYS A 52 -3.48 -22.54 2.46
CA LYS A 52 -4.37 -23.17 1.49
C LYS A 52 -5.76 -22.57 1.60
N ASP A 53 -6.50 -22.65 0.49
CA ASP A 53 -7.93 -22.27 0.43
C ASP A 53 -8.15 -20.85 0.97
N LEU A 54 -7.27 -19.90 0.55
CA LEU A 54 -7.48 -18.49 0.88
C LEU A 54 -8.73 -17.98 0.17
N ASP A 55 -9.74 -17.63 0.95
CA ASP A 55 -10.95 -16.95 0.51
C ASP A 55 -10.92 -15.52 1.07
N ALA A 56 -10.81 -14.54 0.18
CA ALA A 56 -10.68 -13.14 0.54
C ALA A 56 -11.80 -12.31 -0.09
N TYR A 57 -12.53 -11.60 0.75
CA TYR A 57 -13.53 -10.63 0.33
C TYR A 57 -13.00 -9.23 0.60
N VAL A 58 -12.68 -8.51 -0.47
CA VAL A 58 -12.04 -7.20 -0.43
C VAL A 58 -13.03 -6.11 -0.80
N THR A 59 -13.09 -5.09 0.02
CA THR A 59 -13.90 -3.90 -0.21
C THR A 59 -13.03 -2.64 -0.14
N ASN A 60 -13.60 -1.49 -0.46
CA ASN A 60 -12.92 -0.20 -0.32
C ASN A 60 -12.58 0.19 1.13
N ARG A 61 -13.18 -0.48 2.14
CA ARG A 61 -13.03 -0.13 3.56
C ARG A 61 -12.53 -1.25 4.44
N GLY A 62 -12.42 -2.46 3.92
CA GLY A 62 -11.97 -3.60 4.71
C GLY A 62 -11.68 -4.83 3.88
N ILE A 63 -10.87 -5.69 4.45
CA ILE A 63 -10.51 -7.00 3.94
C ILE A 63 -11.01 -8.01 4.96
N PHE A 64 -11.74 -9.01 4.49
CA PHE A 64 -12.15 -10.20 5.22
C PHE A 64 -11.45 -11.37 4.55
N ALA A 65 -10.68 -12.13 5.28
CA ALA A 65 -10.04 -13.30 4.69
C ALA A 65 -10.07 -14.49 5.64
N SER A 66 -10.26 -15.68 5.04
CA SER A 66 -10.17 -16.96 5.70
C SER A 66 -9.22 -17.85 4.92
N GLY A 67 -8.42 -18.66 5.62
CA GLY A 67 -7.49 -19.57 4.98
C GLY A 67 -7.02 -20.65 5.94
N ASN A 68 -6.53 -21.75 5.40
CA ASN A 68 -5.99 -22.85 6.18
C ASN A 68 -4.49 -22.63 6.38
N VAL A 69 -4.15 -22.13 7.58
CA VAL A 69 -2.77 -21.77 7.96
C VAL A 69 -2.02 -23.01 8.44
N PRO A 70 -0.79 -23.27 7.95
CA PRO A 70 -0.02 -24.44 8.35
C PRO A 70 0.18 -24.52 9.87
N GLY A 71 -0.23 -25.65 10.46
CA GLY A 71 -0.09 -25.91 11.90
C GLY A 71 -1.14 -25.24 12.80
N LYS A 72 -2.00 -24.37 12.25
CA LYS A 72 -3.04 -23.66 13.02
C LYS A 72 -4.46 -24.01 12.57
N GLY A 73 -4.64 -24.50 11.32
CA GLY A 73 -5.95 -24.81 10.75
C GLY A 73 -6.61 -23.60 10.11
N ILE A 74 -7.95 -23.59 10.05
CA ILE A 74 -8.71 -22.50 9.44
C ILE A 74 -8.68 -21.29 10.37
N GLU A 75 -8.12 -20.21 9.88
CA GLU A 75 -8.13 -18.90 10.55
C GLU A 75 -8.91 -17.88 9.72
N THR A 76 -9.54 -16.96 10.40
CA THR A 76 -10.25 -15.83 9.77
C THR A 76 -9.76 -14.54 10.38
N ARG A 77 -9.47 -13.56 9.52
CA ARG A 77 -9.03 -12.22 9.93
C ARG A 77 -9.83 -11.15 9.20
N ILE A 78 -9.95 -10.03 9.88
CA ILE A 78 -10.61 -8.83 9.35
C ILE A 78 -9.63 -7.67 9.55
N MET A 79 -9.44 -6.88 8.52
CA MET A 79 -8.58 -5.70 8.56
C MET A 79 -9.30 -4.51 7.94
N SER A 80 -9.35 -3.40 8.66
CA SER A 80 -9.90 -2.14 8.16
C SER A 80 -8.86 -1.43 7.28
N ILE A 81 -9.32 -0.82 6.19
CA ILE A 81 -8.48 -0.02 5.31
C ILE A 81 -8.62 1.45 5.74
N PRO A 82 -7.51 2.14 6.04
CA PRO A 82 -7.53 3.58 6.32
C PRO A 82 -7.92 4.38 5.07
N ASP A 83 -8.02 5.68 5.22
CA ASP A 83 -8.27 6.57 4.09
C ASP A 83 -7.16 6.40 3.04
N LYS A 84 -7.58 6.43 1.76
CA LYS A 84 -6.69 6.15 0.63
C LYS A 84 -5.88 7.38 0.28
N GLU A 85 -4.59 7.19 0.14
CA GLU A 85 -3.69 8.17 -0.43
C GLU A 85 -2.95 7.55 -1.60
N LEU A 86 -3.04 8.18 -2.78
CA LEU A 86 -2.38 7.62 -3.97
C LEU A 86 -0.86 7.65 -3.81
N ASN A 87 -0.26 6.48 -3.73
CA ASN A 87 1.19 6.32 -3.66
C ASN A 87 1.64 5.15 -4.55
N ILE A 88 2.04 5.50 -5.77
CA ILE A 88 2.44 4.53 -6.78
C ILE A 88 3.71 3.78 -6.37
N ASP A 89 4.65 4.46 -5.70
CA ASP A 89 5.90 3.86 -5.26
C ASP A 89 5.66 2.74 -4.24
N LYS A 90 4.70 2.92 -3.32
CA LYS A 90 4.29 1.87 -2.39
C LYS A 90 3.65 0.68 -3.13
N ILE A 91 2.79 0.96 -4.11
CA ILE A 91 2.15 -0.10 -4.92
C ILE A 91 3.22 -0.93 -5.65
N GLU A 92 4.18 -0.26 -6.28
CA GLU A 92 5.27 -0.92 -7.00
C GLU A 92 6.13 -1.76 -6.06
N ALA A 93 6.54 -1.20 -4.91
CA ALA A 93 7.35 -1.89 -3.92
C ALA A 93 6.66 -3.15 -3.35
N VAL A 94 5.35 -3.11 -3.06
CA VAL A 94 4.60 -4.30 -2.60
C VAL A 94 4.51 -5.34 -3.70
N ASN A 95 4.27 -4.94 -4.95
CA ASN A 95 4.22 -5.86 -6.08
C ASN A 95 5.58 -6.52 -6.34
N GLU A 96 6.69 -5.78 -6.24
CA GLU A 96 8.03 -6.33 -6.36
C GLU A 96 8.34 -7.33 -5.24
N LEU A 97 8.05 -6.95 -4.00
CA LEU A 97 8.19 -7.83 -2.84
C LEU A 97 7.35 -9.12 -3.01
N SER A 98 6.13 -9.04 -3.52
CA SER A 98 5.30 -10.23 -3.77
C SER A 98 5.92 -11.17 -4.80
N ARG A 99 6.58 -10.65 -5.83
CA ARG A 99 7.31 -11.45 -6.82
C ARG A 99 8.56 -12.09 -6.23
N GLU A 100 9.29 -11.36 -5.39
CA GLU A 100 10.46 -11.87 -4.69
C GLU A 100 10.08 -13.04 -3.78
N VAL A 101 9.02 -12.90 -3.01
CA VAL A 101 8.48 -13.94 -2.11
C VAL A 101 8.11 -15.22 -2.86
N CYS A 102 7.54 -15.10 -4.07
CA CYS A 102 7.18 -16.25 -4.90
C CYS A 102 8.38 -16.94 -5.57
N SER A 103 9.48 -16.23 -5.76
CA SER A 103 10.67 -16.75 -6.42
C SER A 103 11.61 -17.55 -5.51
N GLY A 104 11.45 -17.48 -4.20
CA GLY A 104 12.33 -18.12 -3.22
C GLY A 104 11.64 -18.47 -1.90
N THR A 105 12.36 -19.15 -1.03
CA THR A 105 11.96 -19.37 0.37
C THR A 105 12.20 -18.08 1.16
N VAL A 106 11.25 -17.18 1.14
CA VAL A 106 11.32 -15.94 1.92
C VAL A 106 10.79 -16.24 3.33
N ASP A 107 11.57 -15.87 4.34
CA ASP A 107 11.16 -15.96 5.73
C ASP A 107 10.03 -14.95 6.02
N LEU A 108 9.06 -15.35 6.82
CA LEU A 108 7.95 -14.51 7.29
C LEU A 108 8.45 -13.20 7.94
N GLN A 109 9.56 -13.27 8.65
CA GLN A 109 10.16 -12.10 9.30
C GLN A 109 10.72 -11.09 8.28
N TYR A 110 11.33 -11.59 7.18
CA TYR A 110 11.77 -10.72 6.09
C TYR A 110 10.59 -10.03 5.41
N LEU A 111 9.55 -10.78 5.07
CA LEU A 111 8.35 -10.23 4.44
C LEU A 111 7.73 -9.13 5.31
N ARG A 112 7.57 -9.38 6.59
CA ARG A 112 7.03 -8.38 7.55
C ARG A 112 7.87 -7.13 7.61
N SER A 113 9.17 -7.28 7.80
CA SER A 113 10.08 -6.15 7.90
C SER A 113 10.11 -5.32 6.62
N SER A 114 9.99 -5.97 5.47
CA SER A 114 9.93 -5.32 4.17
C SER A 114 8.60 -4.57 3.97
N LEU A 115 7.46 -5.18 4.30
CA LEU A 115 6.16 -4.51 4.29
C LEU A 115 6.14 -3.29 5.22
N GLN A 116 6.75 -3.39 6.39
CA GLN A 116 6.83 -2.27 7.32
C GLN A 116 7.73 -1.14 6.82
N LYS A 117 8.84 -1.46 6.14
CA LYS A 117 9.66 -0.46 5.46
C LYS A 117 8.87 0.26 4.37
N ILE A 118 8.09 -0.50 3.58
CA ILE A 118 7.23 0.06 2.54
C ILE A 118 6.14 0.96 3.16
N ALA A 119 5.52 0.54 4.25
CA ALA A 119 4.53 1.35 4.96
C ALA A 119 5.09 2.73 5.38
N ASN A 120 6.34 2.73 5.83
CA ASN A 120 7.07 3.94 6.24
C ASN A 120 7.74 4.70 5.08
N MET A 121 7.58 4.25 3.83
CA MET A 121 8.00 5.04 2.66
C MET A 121 7.25 6.36 2.69
N GLY A 122 8.03 7.44 2.76
CA GLY A 122 7.51 8.78 2.98
C GLY A 122 6.51 9.21 1.90
N GLU A 123 5.51 9.93 2.35
CA GLU A 123 4.66 10.74 1.48
C GLU A 123 5.55 11.75 0.75
N GLN A 124 5.23 12.01 -0.52
CA GLN A 124 5.91 13.07 -1.26
C GLN A 124 5.88 14.36 -0.42
N LYS A 125 7.02 15.02 -0.31
CA LYS A 125 7.08 16.29 0.42
C LYS A 125 6.04 17.24 -0.17
N VAL A 126 5.28 17.90 0.69
CA VAL A 126 4.26 18.86 0.26
C VAL A 126 4.82 19.86 -0.76
N SER A 127 6.08 20.28 -0.61
CA SER A 127 6.77 21.17 -1.55
C SER A 127 6.97 20.56 -2.94
N GLU A 128 7.26 19.27 -3.03
CA GLU A 128 7.44 18.57 -4.30
C GLU A 128 6.09 18.37 -5.00
N ARG A 129 5.05 18.09 -4.24
CA ARG A 129 3.68 17.98 -4.72
C ARG A 129 3.19 19.31 -5.27
N ILE A 130 3.33 20.41 -4.52
CA ILE A 130 2.96 21.76 -4.98
C ILE A 130 3.71 22.14 -6.27
N LEU A 131 5.02 21.86 -6.32
CA LEU A 131 5.83 22.14 -7.52
C LEU A 131 5.35 21.34 -8.73
N SER A 132 4.99 20.08 -8.54
CA SER A 132 4.48 19.21 -9.62
C SER A 132 3.16 19.74 -10.18
N TYR A 133 2.23 20.16 -9.31
CA TYR A 133 0.96 20.76 -9.74
C TYR A 133 1.17 22.10 -10.44
N PHE A 134 2.07 22.94 -9.93
CA PHE A 134 2.43 24.21 -10.56
C PHE A 134 2.95 24.00 -11.99
N LEU A 135 3.96 23.15 -12.16
CA LEU A 135 4.57 22.85 -13.46
C LEU A 135 3.59 22.15 -14.39
N GLY A 136 2.86 21.16 -13.89
CA GLY A 136 1.89 20.40 -14.70
C GLY A 136 0.78 21.29 -15.27
N ALA A 137 0.14 22.09 -14.43
CA ALA A 137 -0.93 23.00 -14.85
C ALA A 137 -0.41 24.09 -15.81
N GLY A 138 0.75 24.68 -15.52
CA GLY A 138 1.36 25.71 -16.36
C GLY A 138 1.77 25.17 -17.73
N CYS A 139 2.51 24.07 -17.78
CA CYS A 139 2.93 23.45 -19.03
C CYS A 139 1.75 22.96 -19.87
N PHE A 140 0.75 22.36 -19.24
CA PHE A 140 -0.44 21.89 -19.95
C PHE A 140 -1.23 23.06 -20.57
N SER A 141 -1.44 24.13 -19.80
CA SER A 141 -2.08 25.35 -20.32
C SER A 141 -1.34 25.94 -21.50
N TYR A 142 0.00 26.04 -21.41
CA TYR A 142 0.83 26.53 -22.50
C TYR A 142 0.76 25.64 -23.74
N ALA A 143 0.76 24.32 -23.56
CA ALA A 143 0.70 23.35 -24.66
C ALA A 143 -0.61 23.41 -25.45
N ILE A 144 -1.73 23.83 -24.80
CA ILE A 144 -3.02 24.04 -25.49
C ILE A 144 -3.05 25.34 -26.29
N GLY A 145 -2.01 26.16 -26.20
CA GLY A 145 -1.88 27.41 -27.00
C GLY A 145 -2.43 28.65 -26.29
N THR A 146 -2.54 28.64 -24.97
CA THR A 146 -2.88 29.82 -24.18
C THR A 146 -1.70 30.81 -24.10
N SER A 147 -1.98 32.07 -23.74
CA SER A 147 -0.90 33.03 -23.56
C SER A 147 -0.04 32.69 -22.35
N PHE A 148 1.21 33.15 -22.33
CA PHE A 148 2.12 32.94 -21.20
C PHE A 148 1.54 33.43 -19.87
N ARG A 149 0.77 34.53 -19.91
CA ARG A 149 0.11 35.08 -18.70
C ARG A 149 -0.98 34.15 -18.17
N ASP A 150 -1.76 33.57 -19.07
CA ASP A 150 -2.82 32.62 -18.70
C ASP A 150 -2.22 31.30 -18.17
N SER A 151 -1.13 30.85 -18.78
CA SER A 151 -0.39 29.68 -18.30
C SER A 151 0.20 29.87 -16.89
N LEU A 152 0.67 31.08 -16.60
CA LEU A 152 1.16 31.40 -15.25
C LEU A 152 0.01 31.43 -14.22
N CYS A 153 -1.15 31.99 -14.59
CA CYS A 153 -2.34 31.94 -13.75
C CYS A 153 -2.80 30.50 -13.49
N ALA A 154 -2.81 29.67 -14.54
CA ALA A 154 -3.14 28.24 -14.42
C ALA A 154 -2.16 27.50 -13.49
N ALA A 155 -0.86 27.79 -13.58
CA ALA A 155 0.14 27.23 -12.68
C ALA A 155 -0.10 27.58 -11.21
N ILE A 156 -0.39 28.85 -10.92
CA ILE A 156 -0.69 29.33 -9.56
C ILE A 156 -1.96 28.65 -9.02
N ILE A 157 -3.02 28.60 -9.81
CA ILE A 157 -4.28 27.98 -9.41
C ILE A 157 -4.05 26.46 -9.17
N GLY A 158 -3.33 25.80 -10.07
CA GLY A 158 -3.00 24.38 -9.93
C GLY A 158 -2.26 24.08 -8.62
N SER A 159 -1.33 24.93 -8.23
CA SER A 159 -0.57 24.77 -6.97
C SER A 159 -1.41 24.99 -5.69
N LEU A 160 -2.55 25.69 -5.79
CA LEU A 160 -3.47 25.93 -4.66
C LEU A 160 -4.52 24.82 -4.50
N VAL A 161 -4.79 24.07 -5.55
CA VAL A 161 -5.81 23.01 -5.57
C VAL A 161 -5.21 21.65 -5.22
N GLY A 162 -3.91 21.43 -5.46
CA GLY A 162 -3.19 20.19 -5.18
C GLY A 162 -2.51 20.19 -3.84
#